data_015898eafd811d8c2573412c567b67ca
#
_entry.id   015898eafd811d8c2573412c567b67ca
#
_cell.length_a   1.000
_cell.length_b   1.000
_cell.length_c   1.000
_cell.angle_alpha   90.00
_cell.angle_beta   90.00
_cell.angle_gamma   90.00
#
_symmetry.space_group_name_H-M   'P 1'
#
loop_
_entity.id
_entity.type
_entity.pdbx_description
1 polymer ?
#
loop_
_entity_poly.entity_id
_entity_poly.type
_entity_poly.pdbx_seq_one_letter_code
_entity_poly.pdbx_strand_id
1 'polypeptide(L)'
;DFEQFPEDAMERVTPELIHDKKHNDRLPTARHLYFTIFQTVMGSAEEGGEPYYKQWPRDFFDFIIIDECHRGGANDESEWRELMNWFEPAVQLGMTATPRRKVNANTYAYFGSPVYTYSLKQGIEDGFLTPFRVQVATSNIDTYQYNPNDDVEGEIDKKKVYTESDFYKGDIQLKE
;
A
#
# COMPACT_ATOMS: atom_id res chain seq x y z
N ASP A 1 7.21 0.54 20.31
CA ASP A 1 8.19 -0.32 20.98
C ASP A 1 7.44 -1.42 21.74
N PHE A 2 7.53 -2.65 21.23
CA PHE A 2 6.77 -3.81 21.75
C PHE A 2 7.53 -4.57 22.84
N GLU A 3 8.72 -4.13 23.23
CA GLU A 3 9.53 -4.74 24.31
C GLU A 3 8.83 -4.79 25.67
N GLN A 4 7.80 -3.97 25.84
CA GLN A 4 7.01 -3.94 27.08
C GLN A 4 6.01 -5.09 27.19
N PHE A 5 5.75 -5.82 26.10
CA PHE A 5 4.83 -6.95 26.11
C PHE A 5 5.62 -8.26 26.32
N PRO A 6 5.08 -9.20 27.09
CA PRO A 6 5.68 -10.54 27.20
C PRO A 6 5.79 -11.20 25.82
N GLU A 7 6.86 -11.95 25.58
CA GLU A 7 7.05 -12.66 24.30
C GLU A 7 5.91 -13.62 23.98
N ASP A 8 5.30 -14.22 24.99
CA ASP A 8 4.17 -15.12 24.85
C ASP A 8 2.84 -14.41 24.58
N ALA A 9 2.79 -13.08 24.68
CA ALA A 9 1.63 -12.28 24.28
C ALA A 9 1.56 -11.98 22.79
N MET A 10 2.67 -12.18 22.06
CA MET A 10 2.83 -11.76 20.67
C MET A 10 3.02 -12.96 19.74
N GLU A 11 2.54 -12.83 18.50
CA GLU A 11 2.79 -13.79 17.43
C GLU A 11 3.00 -13.08 16.10
N ARG A 12 4.06 -13.45 15.40
CA ARG A 12 4.28 -13.02 14.03
C ARG A 12 3.80 -14.09 13.07
N VAL A 13 2.66 -13.84 12.44
CA VAL A 13 2.07 -14.76 11.48
C VAL A 13 2.78 -14.61 10.14
N THR A 14 3.52 -15.64 9.76
CA THR A 14 4.24 -15.74 8.49
C THR A 14 3.80 -16.98 7.72
N PRO A 15 4.05 -17.09 6.41
CA PRO A 15 3.77 -18.30 5.66
C PRO A 15 4.45 -19.54 6.27
N GLU A 16 5.69 -19.42 6.71
CA GLU A 16 6.45 -20.51 7.32
C GLU A 16 5.77 -21.01 8.61
N LEU A 17 5.27 -20.09 9.43
CA LEU A 17 4.56 -20.46 10.65
C LEU A 17 3.25 -21.19 10.33
N ILE A 18 2.49 -20.73 9.35
CA ILE A 18 1.22 -21.36 8.96
C ILE A 18 1.45 -22.78 8.44
N HIS A 19 2.47 -22.98 7.59
CA HIS A 19 2.78 -24.27 6.94
C HIS A 19 3.61 -25.21 7.80
N ASP A 20 3.98 -24.81 8.99
CA ASP A 20 4.71 -25.68 9.88
C ASP A 20 3.82 -26.86 10.34
N LYS A 21 4.46 -27.99 10.68
CA LYS A 21 3.79 -29.23 11.15
C LYS A 21 2.95 -29.02 12.41
N LYS A 22 3.27 -28.01 13.21
CA LYS A 22 2.59 -27.69 14.45
C LYS A 22 1.28 -26.97 14.18
N HIS A 23 1.27 -26.08 13.19
CA HIS A 23 0.09 -25.28 12.83
C HIS A 23 -0.79 -25.96 11.79
N ASN A 24 -0.22 -26.76 10.89
CA ASN A 24 -0.94 -27.54 9.88
C ASN A 24 -1.95 -26.69 9.12
N ASP A 25 -1.48 -25.62 8.48
CA ASP A 25 -2.27 -24.64 7.72
C ASP A 25 -3.35 -23.90 8.55
N ARG A 26 -3.11 -23.77 9.86
CA ARG A 26 -4.01 -23.02 10.75
C ARG A 26 -3.35 -21.78 11.33
N LEU A 27 -4.15 -20.72 11.45
CA LEU A 27 -3.73 -19.51 12.11
C LEU A 27 -3.71 -19.68 13.64
N PRO A 28 -2.72 -19.08 14.33
CA PRO A 28 -2.68 -19.07 15.79
C PRO A 28 -3.84 -18.24 16.37
N THR A 29 -4.37 -18.68 17.51
CA THR A 29 -5.51 -18.02 18.18
C THR A 29 -5.27 -17.73 19.66
N ALA A 30 -4.08 -18.09 20.19
CA ALA A 30 -3.79 -18.06 21.63
C ALA A 30 -2.87 -16.91 22.05
N ARG A 31 -2.90 -15.80 21.32
CA ARG A 31 -2.11 -14.59 21.60
C ARG A 31 -3.00 -13.36 21.70
N HIS A 32 -2.40 -12.26 22.18
CA HIS A 32 -3.08 -10.97 22.31
C HIS A 32 -2.70 -10.00 21.18
N LEU A 33 -1.49 -10.13 20.64
CA LEU A 33 -0.98 -9.28 19.58
C LEU A 33 -0.51 -10.14 18.40
N TYR A 34 -0.97 -9.78 17.22
CA TYR A 34 -0.62 -10.46 15.98
C TYR A 34 -0.01 -9.47 15.00
N PHE A 35 1.11 -9.86 14.40
CA PHE A 35 1.78 -9.10 13.35
C PHE A 35 1.81 -9.93 12.09
N THR A 36 1.37 -9.36 11.00
CA THR A 36 1.38 -10.05 9.71
C THR A 36 1.49 -9.05 8.56
N ILE A 37 1.82 -9.54 7.38
CA ILE A 37 1.63 -8.79 6.15
C ILE A 37 0.34 -9.26 5.48
N PHE A 38 -0.29 -8.35 4.75
CA PHE A 38 -1.56 -8.57 4.08
C PHE A 38 -1.58 -9.87 3.24
N GLN A 39 -0.55 -10.07 2.41
CA GLN A 39 -0.45 -11.22 1.52
C GLN A 39 -0.45 -12.57 2.25
N THR A 40 0.11 -12.63 3.45
CA THR A 40 0.14 -13.86 4.25
C THR A 40 -1.26 -14.33 4.61
N VAL A 41 -2.12 -13.44 5.08
CA VAL A 41 -3.46 -13.80 5.55
C VAL A 41 -4.48 -13.89 4.41
N MET A 42 -4.18 -13.27 3.26
CA MET A 42 -4.96 -13.43 2.03
C MET A 42 -4.67 -14.75 1.30
N GLY A 43 -3.54 -15.41 1.59
CA GLY A 43 -3.25 -16.74 1.08
C GLY A 43 -4.26 -17.78 1.56
N SER A 44 -4.21 -18.97 0.97
CA SER A 44 -5.05 -20.13 1.31
C SER A 44 -4.22 -21.42 1.31
N ALA A 45 -4.71 -22.45 2.00
CA ALA A 45 -4.05 -23.77 2.04
C ALA A 45 -4.06 -24.47 0.67
N GLU A 46 -5.08 -24.20 -0.14
CA GLU A 46 -5.27 -24.79 -1.48
C GLU A 46 -5.44 -23.67 -2.50
N GLU A 47 -5.03 -23.93 -3.75
CA GLU A 47 -5.24 -22.98 -4.84
C GLU A 47 -6.73 -22.73 -5.05
N GLY A 48 -7.17 -21.47 -4.94
CA GLY A 48 -8.58 -21.07 -5.00
C GLY A 48 -9.40 -21.38 -3.74
N GLY A 49 -8.74 -21.78 -2.65
CA GLY A 49 -9.37 -21.99 -1.35
C GLY A 49 -9.76 -20.70 -0.64
N GLU A 50 -10.41 -20.83 0.50
CA GLU A 50 -10.75 -19.67 1.33
C GLU A 50 -9.49 -19.03 1.93
N PRO A 51 -9.40 -17.67 1.97
CA PRO A 51 -8.29 -16.98 2.59
C PRO A 51 -8.11 -17.32 4.06
N TYR A 52 -6.86 -17.38 4.52
CA TYR A 52 -6.52 -17.75 5.89
C TYR A 52 -7.19 -16.87 6.93
N TYR A 53 -7.37 -15.57 6.68
CA TYR A 53 -7.98 -14.66 7.64
C TYR A 53 -9.39 -15.09 8.06
N LYS A 54 -10.13 -15.83 7.24
CA LYS A 54 -11.46 -16.35 7.57
C LYS A 54 -11.45 -17.45 8.62
N GLN A 55 -10.27 -17.98 8.96
CA GLN A 55 -10.11 -18.92 10.08
C GLN A 55 -10.29 -18.22 11.44
N TRP A 56 -10.05 -16.92 11.50
CA TRP A 56 -10.40 -16.13 12.66
C TRP A 56 -11.88 -15.72 12.61
N PRO A 57 -12.60 -15.83 13.74
CA PRO A 57 -13.95 -15.28 13.85
C PRO A 57 -13.99 -13.80 13.50
N ARG A 58 -15.13 -13.30 13.04
CA ARG A 58 -15.29 -11.90 12.66
C ARG A 58 -15.04 -10.90 13.79
N ASP A 59 -15.28 -11.31 15.01
CA ASP A 59 -15.11 -10.56 16.26
C ASP A 59 -13.83 -10.96 17.01
N PHE A 60 -12.88 -11.58 16.33
CA PHE A 60 -11.62 -12.05 16.95
C PHE A 60 -10.72 -10.91 17.42
N PHE A 61 -10.69 -9.80 16.68
CA PHE A 61 -9.89 -8.62 17.00
C PHE A 61 -10.76 -7.50 17.54
N ASP A 62 -10.31 -6.86 18.63
CA ASP A 62 -10.88 -5.62 19.13
C ASP A 62 -10.36 -4.40 18.38
N PHE A 63 -9.11 -4.48 17.93
CA PHE A 63 -8.40 -3.37 17.29
C PHE A 63 -7.45 -3.85 16.20
N ILE A 64 -7.48 -3.19 15.04
CA ILE A 64 -6.61 -3.47 13.90
C ILE A 64 -5.90 -2.19 13.47
N ILE A 65 -4.57 -2.25 13.37
CA ILE A 65 -3.74 -1.18 12.84
C ILE A 65 -3.28 -1.58 11.44
N ILE A 66 -3.55 -0.72 10.46
CA ILE A 66 -3.14 -0.91 9.07
C ILE A 66 -2.09 0.14 8.74
N ASP A 67 -0.84 -0.30 8.66
CA ASP A 67 0.25 0.57 8.21
C ASP A 67 0.26 0.66 6.68
N GLU A 68 0.69 1.82 6.17
CA GLU A 68 0.70 2.11 4.74
C GLU A 68 -0.65 1.85 4.05
N CYS A 69 -1.75 2.22 4.70
CA CYS A 69 -3.12 1.93 4.26
C CYS A 69 -3.51 2.56 2.90
N HIS A 70 -2.59 3.32 2.28
CA HIS A 70 -2.72 3.84 0.91
C HIS A 70 -2.26 2.84 -0.17
N ARG A 71 -1.56 1.75 0.21
CA ARG A 71 -1.06 0.75 -0.72
C ARG A 71 -2.19 -0.13 -1.22
N GLY A 72 -2.14 -0.47 -2.49
CA GLY A 72 -3.05 -1.36 -3.18
C GLY A 72 -3.31 -0.88 -4.61
N GLY A 73 -3.17 -1.77 -5.59
CA GLY A 73 -3.67 -1.58 -6.95
C GLY A 73 -5.20 -1.78 -6.99
N ALA A 74 -5.84 -1.58 -8.14
CA ALA A 74 -7.29 -1.72 -8.27
C ALA A 74 -7.81 -3.11 -7.87
N ASN A 75 -7.02 -4.16 -8.08
CA ASN A 75 -7.37 -5.53 -7.66
C ASN A 75 -7.10 -5.73 -6.15
N ASP A 76 -5.98 -5.25 -5.65
CA ASP A 76 -5.63 -5.36 -4.22
C ASP A 76 -6.62 -4.57 -3.34
N GLU A 77 -7.23 -3.50 -3.87
CA GLU A 77 -8.20 -2.70 -3.13
C GLU A 77 -9.48 -3.48 -2.79
N SER A 78 -9.93 -4.37 -3.65
CA SER A 78 -11.09 -5.21 -3.37
C SER A 78 -10.77 -6.24 -2.29
N GLU A 79 -9.59 -6.84 -2.33
CA GLU A 79 -9.18 -7.91 -1.43
C GLU A 79 -8.93 -7.40 0.00
N TRP A 80 -8.20 -6.29 0.17
CA TRP A 80 -8.01 -5.78 1.53
C TRP A 80 -9.31 -5.22 2.13
N ARG A 81 -10.23 -4.70 1.31
CA ARG A 81 -11.56 -4.30 1.77
C ARG A 81 -12.38 -5.49 2.25
N GLU A 82 -12.29 -6.64 1.58
CA GLU A 82 -12.95 -7.86 2.04
C GLU A 82 -12.43 -8.29 3.40
N LEU A 83 -11.12 -8.26 3.62
CA LEU A 83 -10.50 -8.55 4.92
C LEU A 83 -10.97 -7.58 5.98
N MET A 84 -10.96 -6.27 5.70
CA MET A 84 -11.41 -5.26 6.66
C MET A 84 -12.90 -5.37 6.95
N ASN A 85 -13.72 -5.66 5.95
CA ASN A 85 -15.16 -5.89 6.13
C ASN A 85 -15.46 -7.20 6.91
N TRP A 86 -14.58 -8.20 6.81
CA TRP A 86 -14.68 -9.39 7.63
C TRP A 86 -14.56 -9.05 9.12
N PHE A 87 -13.60 -8.19 9.45
CA PHE A 87 -13.36 -7.74 10.82
C PHE A 87 -14.04 -6.38 11.11
N GLU A 88 -15.16 -6.10 10.51
CA GLU A 88 -15.93 -4.86 10.72
C GLU A 88 -16.24 -4.58 12.21
N PRO A 89 -16.45 -5.58 13.09
CA PRO A 89 -16.63 -5.31 14.51
C PRO A 89 -15.42 -4.68 15.21
N ALA A 90 -14.21 -4.85 14.66
CA ALA A 90 -13.00 -4.27 15.23
C ALA A 90 -12.89 -2.77 14.97
N VAL A 91 -12.31 -2.03 15.92
CA VAL A 91 -11.86 -0.66 15.66
C VAL A 91 -10.67 -0.68 14.71
N GLN A 92 -10.76 0.02 13.59
CA GLN A 92 -9.74 -0.01 12.54
C GLN A 92 -9.06 1.36 12.41
N LEU A 93 -7.73 1.36 12.56
CA LEU A 93 -6.89 2.55 12.42
C LEU A 93 -5.97 2.41 11.22
N GLY A 94 -6.12 3.29 10.25
CA GLY A 94 -5.20 3.41 9.10
C GLY A 94 -4.11 4.44 9.35
N MET A 95 -2.86 4.08 9.06
CA MET A 95 -1.72 4.99 9.08
C MET A 95 -1.12 5.12 7.68
N THR A 96 -0.75 6.32 7.27
CA THR A 96 -0.07 6.55 5.99
C THR A 96 0.60 7.91 5.94
N ALA A 97 1.78 7.99 5.32
CA ALA A 97 2.43 9.24 5.01
C ALA A 97 1.86 9.92 3.75
N THR A 98 1.18 9.16 2.88
CA THR A 98 0.71 9.63 1.57
C THR A 98 -0.76 9.26 1.32
N PRO A 99 -1.71 9.88 2.05
CA PRO A 99 -3.12 9.56 1.89
C PRO A 99 -3.60 9.92 0.47
N ARG A 100 -4.28 9.00 -0.19
CA ARG A 100 -4.81 9.18 -1.54
C ARG A 100 -6.23 9.71 -1.52
N ARG A 101 -6.52 10.69 -2.39
CA ARG A 101 -7.86 11.30 -2.57
C ARG A 101 -8.52 10.95 -3.90
N LYS A 102 -7.81 10.30 -4.82
CA LYS A 102 -8.30 10.03 -6.19
C LYS A 102 -8.54 8.55 -6.41
N VAL A 103 -9.52 8.29 -7.29
CA VAL A 103 -10.04 7.02 -7.81
C VAL A 103 -9.10 5.82 -7.64
N ASN A 104 -9.63 4.73 -7.07
CA ASN A 104 -9.04 3.40 -6.83
C ASN A 104 -8.29 3.16 -5.52
N ALA A 105 -8.03 4.15 -4.69
CA ALA A 105 -7.56 3.94 -3.31
C ALA A 105 -7.92 5.15 -2.46
N ASN A 106 -9.21 5.40 -2.28
CA ASN A 106 -9.65 6.55 -1.50
C ASN A 106 -9.59 6.21 0.00
N THR A 107 -8.42 6.44 0.61
CA THR A 107 -8.20 6.27 2.05
C THR A 107 -9.27 7.02 2.88
N TYR A 108 -9.66 8.20 2.43
CA TYR A 108 -10.68 9.01 3.11
C TYR A 108 -12.09 8.46 2.98
N ALA A 109 -12.39 7.73 1.90
CA ALA A 109 -13.70 7.11 1.73
C ALA A 109 -13.92 5.95 2.70
N TYR A 110 -12.84 5.27 3.11
CA TYR A 110 -12.92 4.16 4.05
C TYR A 110 -12.75 4.62 5.51
N PHE A 111 -11.67 5.33 5.81
CA PHE A 111 -11.32 5.71 7.18
C PHE A 111 -11.95 7.04 7.64
N GLY A 112 -12.52 7.81 6.72
CA GLY A 112 -13.02 9.15 7.03
C GLY A 112 -11.93 10.20 7.13
N SER A 113 -12.19 11.26 7.91
CA SER A 113 -11.21 12.32 8.15
C SER A 113 -10.10 11.86 9.08
N PRO A 114 -8.85 12.32 8.87
CA PRO A 114 -7.75 11.97 9.77
C PRO A 114 -8.05 12.41 11.20
N VAL A 115 -7.83 11.52 12.15
CA VAL A 115 -7.91 11.84 13.59
C VAL A 115 -6.66 12.58 14.08
N TYR A 116 -5.55 12.42 13.38
CA TYR A 116 -4.29 13.11 13.63
C TYR A 116 -3.49 13.28 12.33
N THR A 117 -2.80 14.41 12.20
CA THR A 117 -1.91 14.68 11.07
C THR A 117 -0.61 15.25 11.58
N TYR A 118 0.50 14.56 11.31
CA TYR A 118 1.86 15.02 11.55
C TYR A 118 2.49 15.41 10.22
N SER A 119 2.58 16.70 9.98
CA SER A 119 3.01 17.20 8.67
C SER A 119 4.54 17.11 8.51
N LEU A 120 5.00 17.04 7.25
CA LEU A 120 6.42 17.09 6.90
C LEU A 120 7.10 18.34 7.52
N LYS A 121 6.41 19.48 7.52
CA LYS A 121 6.90 20.71 8.13
C LYS A 121 7.14 20.53 9.63
N GLN A 122 6.18 19.98 10.36
CA GLN A 122 6.32 19.70 11.78
C GLN A 122 7.50 18.75 12.04
N GLY A 123 7.63 17.68 11.25
CA GLY A 123 8.72 16.71 11.39
C GLY A 123 10.11 17.34 11.18
N ILE A 124 10.22 18.35 10.32
CA ILE A 124 11.45 19.12 10.14
C ILE A 124 11.69 20.08 11.33
N GLU A 125 10.65 20.78 11.77
CA GLU A 125 10.73 21.71 12.90
C GLU A 125 11.09 20.99 14.20
N ASP A 126 10.57 19.79 14.41
CA ASP A 126 10.85 18.93 15.56
C ASP A 126 12.20 18.19 15.48
N GLY A 127 12.91 18.31 14.35
CA GLY A 127 14.24 17.71 14.14
C GLY A 127 14.23 16.21 13.81
N PHE A 128 13.08 15.60 13.56
CA PHE A 128 12.98 14.20 13.15
C PHE A 128 13.23 13.99 11.66
N LEU A 129 12.98 15.01 10.84
CA LEU A 129 13.18 14.96 9.39
C LEU A 129 14.20 16.00 8.95
N THR A 130 15.01 15.63 7.96
CA THR A 130 16.03 16.53 7.40
C THR A 130 15.38 17.56 6.49
N PRO A 131 15.72 18.86 6.63
CA PRO A 131 15.34 19.87 5.67
C PRO A 131 15.83 19.52 4.26
N PHE A 132 15.00 19.72 3.26
CA PHE A 132 15.37 19.46 1.87
C PHE A 132 15.18 20.70 1.00
N ARG A 133 15.92 20.73 -0.11
CA ARG A 133 15.78 21.77 -1.13
C ARG A 133 15.33 21.12 -2.43
N VAL A 134 14.20 21.56 -2.96
CA VAL A 134 13.72 21.11 -4.26
C VAL A 134 14.40 21.92 -5.36
N GLN A 135 15.07 21.24 -6.28
CA GLN A 135 15.50 21.83 -7.55
C GLN A 135 14.60 21.24 -8.63
N VAL A 136 13.87 22.11 -9.31
CA VAL A 136 13.08 21.69 -10.46
C VAL A 136 13.98 21.83 -11.68
N ALA A 137 14.34 20.70 -12.28
CA ALA A 137 14.99 20.68 -13.60
C ALA A 137 13.89 20.65 -14.66
N THR A 138 13.80 21.67 -15.48
CA THR A 138 12.95 21.69 -16.67
C THR A 138 13.80 21.32 -17.86
N SER A 139 13.37 20.36 -18.64
CA SER A 139 13.98 20.04 -19.92
C SER A 139 13.22 20.73 -21.07
N ASN A 140 13.82 20.83 -22.22
CA ASN A 140 13.15 21.31 -23.43
C ASN A 140 12.01 20.40 -23.86
N ILE A 141 11.99 19.13 -23.40
CA ILE A 141 10.91 18.19 -23.61
C ILE A 141 9.65 18.59 -22.82
N ASP A 142 9.80 19.15 -21.62
CA ASP A 142 8.68 19.61 -20.79
C ASP A 142 7.92 20.79 -21.41
N THR A 143 8.58 21.54 -22.27
CA THR A 143 8.03 22.71 -22.98
C THR A 143 7.71 22.41 -24.45
N TYR A 144 8.05 21.21 -24.93
CA TYR A 144 7.85 20.83 -26.32
C TYR A 144 6.36 20.64 -26.61
N GLN A 145 5.85 21.39 -27.57
CA GLN A 145 4.53 21.16 -28.15
C GLN A 145 4.71 20.48 -29.52
N TYR A 146 4.27 19.22 -29.58
CA TYR A 146 4.31 18.49 -30.85
C TYR A 146 3.53 19.21 -31.93
N ASN A 147 4.21 19.47 -33.03
CA ASN A 147 3.61 19.94 -34.27
C ASN A 147 3.84 18.87 -35.34
N PRO A 148 2.79 18.37 -36.02
CA PRO A 148 2.94 17.32 -37.06
C PRO A 148 3.88 17.67 -38.21
N ASN A 149 4.24 18.95 -38.37
CA ASN A 149 5.15 19.43 -39.42
C ASN A 149 6.59 19.64 -38.92
N ASP A 150 6.88 19.33 -37.67
CA ASP A 150 8.24 19.43 -37.15
C ASP A 150 9.10 18.26 -37.68
N ASP A 151 10.30 18.58 -38.18
CA ASP A 151 11.29 17.55 -38.49
C ASP A 151 11.81 16.95 -37.18
N VAL A 152 11.45 15.71 -36.90
CA VAL A 152 11.93 14.98 -35.74
C VAL A 152 13.14 14.16 -36.11
N GLU A 153 14.31 14.51 -35.55
CA GLU A 153 15.54 13.72 -35.70
C GLU A 153 15.46 12.49 -34.76
N GLY A 154 15.57 11.30 -35.34
CA GLY A 154 15.58 10.02 -34.61
C GLY A 154 15.07 8.86 -35.45
N GLU A 155 15.23 7.63 -34.95
CA GLU A 155 14.66 6.45 -35.58
C GLU A 155 13.15 6.41 -35.31
N ILE A 156 12.36 6.77 -36.31
CA ILE A 156 10.91 6.70 -36.25
C ILE A 156 10.46 5.45 -37.01
N ASP A 157 9.68 4.60 -36.35
CA ASP A 157 9.01 3.50 -37.05
C ASP A 157 7.91 4.05 -37.96
N LYS A 158 8.24 4.18 -39.25
CA LYS A 158 7.34 4.72 -40.27
C LYS A 158 6.05 3.90 -40.46
N LYS A 159 5.93 2.74 -39.85
CA LYS A 159 4.73 1.89 -39.90
C LYS A 159 3.77 2.17 -38.75
N LYS A 160 4.19 2.90 -37.73
CA LYS A 160 3.38 3.23 -36.55
C LYS A 160 2.73 4.60 -36.73
N VAL A 161 1.42 4.69 -36.59
CA VAL A 161 0.70 5.96 -36.48
C VAL A 161 0.83 6.41 -35.03
N TYR A 162 1.53 7.51 -34.80
CA TYR A 162 1.70 8.10 -33.48
C TYR A 162 0.53 9.03 -33.19
N THR A 163 -0.01 8.94 -31.98
CA THR A 163 -1.08 9.82 -31.45
C THR A 163 -0.51 10.68 -30.33
N GLU A 164 -1.23 11.72 -29.90
CA GLU A 164 -0.79 12.58 -28.77
C GLU A 164 -0.51 11.77 -27.49
N SER A 165 -1.16 10.63 -27.31
CA SER A 165 -0.92 9.74 -26.17
C SER A 165 0.39 8.94 -26.24
N ASP A 166 0.99 8.83 -27.41
CA ASP A 166 2.30 8.17 -27.60
C ASP A 166 3.47 9.07 -27.20
N PHE A 167 3.21 10.38 -27.07
CA PHE A 167 4.20 11.36 -26.60
C PHE A 167 4.00 11.59 -25.11
N TYR A 168 4.87 11.03 -24.33
CA TYR A 168 4.79 11.08 -22.87
C TYR A 168 4.96 12.52 -22.36
N LYS A 169 3.95 13.08 -21.73
CA LYS A 169 4.10 14.28 -20.89
C LYS A 169 4.57 13.84 -19.50
N GLY A 170 5.89 13.84 -19.35
CA GLY A 170 6.57 13.95 -18.06
C GLY A 170 6.26 12.88 -17.01
N ASP A 171 6.99 11.79 -17.06
CA ASP A 171 7.56 11.10 -15.91
C ASP A 171 8.85 10.45 -16.40
N ILE A 172 9.92 11.22 -16.39
CA ILE A 172 11.25 10.63 -16.62
C ILE A 172 11.55 9.84 -15.36
N GLN A 173 11.31 8.54 -15.39
CA GLN A 173 11.93 7.64 -14.43
C GLN A 173 13.43 7.63 -14.73
N LEU A 174 14.18 8.38 -13.93
CA LEU A 174 15.61 8.17 -13.84
C LEU A 174 15.80 6.74 -13.33
N LYS A 175 16.18 5.84 -14.23
CA LYS A 175 16.75 4.55 -13.81
C LYS A 175 18.14 4.87 -13.23
N GLU A 176 18.31 4.60 -11.94
CA GLU A 176 19.60 4.44 -11.31
C GLU A 176 20.42 3.34 -11.99
#